data_b9c7f59ae1fd85d9c64fa4c08063ac44
#
_entry.id   b9c7f59ae1fd85d9c64fa4c08063ac44
#
_cell.length_a   1.000
_cell.length_b   1.000
_cell.length_c   1.000
_cell.angle_alpha   90.00
_cell.angle_beta   90.00
_cell.angle_gamma   90.00
#
_symmetry.space_group_name_H-M   'P 1'
#
loop_
_entity.id
_entity.type
_entity.pdbx_description
1 polymer ?
#
loop_
_entity_poly.entity_id
_entity_poly.type
_entity_poly.pdbx_seq_one_letter_code
_entity_poly.pdbx_strand_id
1 'polypeptide(L)'
;MPDSMPDSMPDSMPDSIPDSIADAVKVDGRRLRSDRSRQVIIQSMLQLIKEGNLVPTAQQVADHANVGIRSVFRHFEDMESIFATGDELLRDDFANINNQIDHNGTLQERIRGAADYHANLYETASNVMRSTNTRRWNSEVLQTNYAKYQRKIRSDLDLRLPELSNLSPSKREAADGIASFEFWDRLRDNQSMSVTASTDIVVEMLNAILG
;
A
#
# COMPACT_ATOMS: atom_id res chain seq x y z
N MET A 1 -79.76 30.39 6.92
CA MET A 1 -79.87 30.16 5.47
C MET A 1 -78.51 30.26 4.87
N PRO A 2 -78.26 29.33 4.01
CA PRO A 2 -77.10 28.38 4.07
C PRO A 2 -76.12 28.74 2.97
N ASP A 3 -75.10 28.01 2.99
CA ASP A 3 -74.55 27.15 1.91
C ASP A 3 -73.18 27.61 1.50
N SER A 4 -72.26 26.88 1.33
CA SER A 4 -71.97 25.60 0.73
C SER A 4 -70.47 25.39 0.82
N MET A 5 -70.07 24.31 1.36
CA MET A 5 -68.76 23.76 1.01
C MET A 5 -68.69 23.40 -0.47
N PRO A 6 -67.54 23.43 -1.04
CA PRO A 6 -67.17 22.31 -1.93
C PRO A 6 -65.99 21.52 -1.38
N ASP A 7 -66.34 20.34 -1.11
CA ASP A 7 -65.54 19.13 -1.14
C ASP A 7 -64.77 19.02 -2.47
N SER A 8 -63.47 18.83 -2.41
CA SER A 8 -62.68 18.18 -3.46
C SER A 8 -61.23 18.01 -2.97
N MET A 9 -60.96 16.91 -2.29
CA MET A 9 -59.61 16.34 -2.29
C MET A 9 -59.26 15.88 -3.74
N PRO A 10 -58.09 16.15 -4.22
CA PRO A 10 -57.53 15.33 -5.30
C PRO A 10 -56.77 14.17 -4.66
N ASP A 11 -57.42 13.04 -4.67
CA ASP A 11 -56.85 11.72 -4.58
C ASP A 11 -56.06 11.48 -5.86
N SER A 12 -54.74 11.33 -5.72
CA SER A 12 -53.87 10.48 -6.54
C SER A 12 -52.38 10.78 -6.23
N MET A 13 -51.85 10.07 -5.24
CA MET A 13 -50.42 9.78 -5.25
C MET A 13 -50.12 8.95 -6.51
N PRO A 14 -49.07 9.26 -7.26
CA PRO A 14 -48.57 8.34 -8.27
C PRO A 14 -47.84 7.19 -7.62
N ASP A 15 -48.55 6.09 -7.45
CA ASP A 15 -48.00 4.76 -7.17
C ASP A 15 -47.34 4.25 -8.46
N SER A 16 -46.11 4.55 -8.67
CA SER A 16 -45.12 3.73 -9.41
C SER A 16 -43.85 4.51 -9.64
N ILE A 17 -42.82 4.14 -8.94
CA ILE A 17 -41.44 4.50 -9.29
C ILE A 17 -41.21 3.96 -10.72
N PRO A 18 -40.79 4.78 -11.70
CA PRO A 18 -40.51 4.29 -13.06
C PRO A 18 -39.55 3.12 -13.04
N ASP A 19 -39.85 2.04 -13.75
CA ASP A 19 -39.00 0.83 -13.82
C ASP A 19 -37.52 1.14 -14.14
N SER A 20 -37.27 2.20 -14.91
CA SER A 20 -35.93 2.68 -15.22
C SER A 20 -35.12 3.14 -13.98
N ILE A 21 -35.77 3.74 -12.97
CA ILE A 21 -35.13 4.15 -11.72
C ILE A 21 -34.90 2.94 -10.81
N ALA A 22 -35.86 2.04 -10.77
CA ALA A 22 -35.74 0.80 -9.99
C ALA A 22 -34.61 -0.11 -10.54
N ASP A 23 -34.44 -0.18 -11.85
CA ASP A 23 -33.35 -0.91 -12.49
C ASP A 23 -32.00 -0.21 -12.30
N ALA A 24 -31.93 1.12 -12.39
CA ALA A 24 -30.72 1.89 -12.10
C ALA A 24 -30.25 1.70 -10.66
N VAL A 25 -31.15 1.75 -9.68
CA VAL A 25 -30.84 1.52 -8.26
C VAL A 25 -30.41 0.07 -7.99
N LYS A 26 -31.01 -0.92 -8.70
CA LYS A 26 -30.60 -2.34 -8.60
C LYS A 26 -29.23 -2.58 -9.21
N VAL A 27 -28.89 -1.91 -10.33
CA VAL A 27 -27.56 -2.00 -10.98
C VAL A 27 -26.51 -1.39 -10.07
N ASP A 28 -26.77 -0.24 -9.46
CA ASP A 28 -25.85 0.43 -8.53
C ASP A 28 -25.61 -0.42 -7.27
N GLY A 29 -26.65 -1.00 -6.67
CA GLY A 29 -26.53 -1.87 -5.51
C GLY A 29 -25.80 -3.21 -5.79
N ARG A 30 -25.81 -3.74 -7.03
CA ARG A 30 -25.01 -4.91 -7.42
C ARG A 30 -23.56 -4.53 -7.61
N ARG A 31 -23.29 -3.38 -8.22
CA ARG A 31 -21.94 -2.85 -8.45
C ARG A 31 -21.24 -2.57 -7.11
N LEU A 32 -21.90 -1.86 -6.21
CA LEU A 32 -21.40 -1.59 -4.86
C LEU A 32 -21.08 -2.86 -4.07
N ARG A 33 -21.92 -3.89 -4.15
CA ARG A 33 -21.66 -5.19 -3.51
C ARG A 33 -20.46 -5.92 -4.15
N SER A 34 -20.34 -5.84 -5.47
CA SER A 34 -19.22 -6.42 -6.21
C SER A 34 -17.91 -5.75 -5.81
N ASP A 35 -17.87 -4.42 -5.77
CA ASP A 35 -16.69 -3.63 -5.41
C ASP A 35 -16.29 -3.90 -3.94
N ARG A 36 -17.27 -3.97 -3.04
CA ARG A 36 -17.03 -4.33 -1.64
C ARG A 36 -16.42 -5.73 -1.50
N SER A 37 -16.94 -6.72 -2.23
CA SER A 37 -16.40 -8.08 -2.20
C SER A 37 -14.96 -8.11 -2.73
N ARG A 38 -14.68 -7.36 -3.80
CA ARG A 38 -13.33 -7.23 -4.36
C ARG A 38 -12.36 -6.65 -3.34
N GLN A 39 -12.75 -5.58 -2.64
CA GLN A 39 -11.92 -4.96 -1.60
C GLN A 39 -11.66 -5.91 -0.43
N VAL A 40 -12.67 -6.63 0.05
CA VAL A 40 -12.50 -7.60 1.15
C VAL A 40 -11.49 -8.69 0.77
N ILE A 41 -11.51 -9.20 -0.47
CA ILE A 41 -10.56 -10.21 -0.96
C ILE A 41 -9.12 -9.64 -0.94
N ILE A 42 -8.90 -8.42 -1.43
CA ILE A 42 -7.57 -7.78 -1.44
C ILE A 42 -7.08 -7.57 0.00
N GLN A 43 -7.91 -7.01 0.86
CA GLN A 43 -7.56 -6.76 2.27
C GLN A 43 -7.23 -8.06 3.01
N SER A 44 -7.97 -9.13 2.74
CA SER A 44 -7.71 -10.45 3.32
C SER A 44 -6.36 -11.01 2.89
N MET A 45 -6.01 -10.88 1.61
CA MET A 45 -4.68 -11.25 1.12
C MET A 45 -3.57 -10.44 1.80
N LEU A 46 -3.73 -9.12 1.88
CA LEU A 46 -2.75 -8.24 2.52
C LEU A 46 -2.60 -8.54 4.01
N GLN A 47 -3.69 -8.87 4.69
CA GLN A 47 -3.65 -9.24 6.10
C GLN A 47 -2.89 -10.55 6.32
N LEU A 48 -3.15 -11.58 5.50
CA LEU A 48 -2.38 -12.83 5.54
C LEU A 48 -0.88 -12.60 5.34
N ILE A 49 -0.51 -11.69 4.42
CA ILE A 49 0.90 -11.32 4.20
C ILE A 49 1.47 -10.64 5.45
N LYS A 50 0.75 -9.69 6.04
CA LYS A 50 1.18 -9.01 7.29
C LYS A 50 1.38 -9.99 8.44
N GLU A 51 0.58 -11.05 8.51
CA GLU A 51 0.68 -12.13 9.49
C GLU A 51 1.81 -13.14 9.20
N GLY A 52 2.57 -12.94 8.12
CA GLY A 52 3.76 -13.73 7.77
C GLY A 52 3.53 -14.80 6.70
N ASN A 53 2.31 -14.97 6.19
CA ASN A 53 2.08 -15.82 5.01
C ASN A 53 2.44 -15.04 3.74
N LEU A 54 3.71 -15.07 3.35
CA LEU A 54 4.22 -14.26 2.24
C LEU A 54 3.63 -14.63 0.88
N VAL A 55 3.09 -15.84 0.72
CA VAL A 55 2.54 -16.35 -0.56
C VAL A 55 1.20 -17.05 -0.29
N PRO A 56 0.15 -16.31 0.13
CA PRO A 56 -1.14 -16.92 0.40
C PRO A 56 -1.74 -17.52 -0.87
N THR A 57 -2.41 -18.66 -0.71
CA THR A 57 -3.16 -19.32 -1.78
C THR A 57 -4.56 -18.72 -1.93
N ALA A 58 -5.20 -18.93 -3.08
CA ALA A 58 -6.58 -18.48 -3.31
C ALA A 58 -7.57 -19.06 -2.28
N GLN A 59 -7.35 -20.29 -1.82
CA GLN A 59 -8.19 -20.89 -0.77
C GLN A 59 -8.01 -20.17 0.57
N GLN A 60 -6.77 -19.89 0.99
CA GLN A 60 -6.50 -19.15 2.22
C GLN A 60 -7.10 -17.75 2.20
N VAL A 61 -7.00 -17.06 1.04
CA VAL A 61 -7.63 -15.75 0.87
C VAL A 61 -9.15 -15.85 0.94
N ALA A 62 -9.76 -16.85 0.30
CA ALA A 62 -11.20 -17.08 0.33
C ALA A 62 -11.71 -17.35 1.75
N ASP A 63 -11.00 -18.20 2.49
CA ASP A 63 -11.34 -18.57 3.87
C ASP A 63 -11.23 -17.34 4.80
N HIS A 64 -10.15 -16.58 4.67
CA HIS A 64 -9.94 -15.36 5.46
C HIS A 64 -10.97 -14.27 5.14
N ALA A 65 -11.34 -14.13 3.86
CA ALA A 65 -12.35 -13.18 3.39
C ALA A 65 -13.79 -13.64 3.71
N ASN A 66 -13.96 -14.86 4.22
CA ASN A 66 -15.27 -15.51 4.44
C ASN A 66 -16.13 -15.51 3.17
N VAL A 67 -15.52 -15.86 2.03
CA VAL A 67 -16.20 -16.01 0.73
C VAL A 67 -15.88 -17.36 0.11
N GLY A 68 -16.71 -17.82 -0.81
CA GLY A 68 -16.38 -19.02 -1.58
C GLY A 68 -15.25 -18.76 -2.58
N ILE A 69 -14.37 -19.74 -2.80
CA ILE A 69 -13.25 -19.65 -3.75
C ILE A 69 -13.70 -19.23 -5.16
N ARG A 70 -14.91 -19.65 -5.60
CA ARG A 70 -15.51 -19.20 -6.86
C ARG A 70 -15.75 -17.69 -6.89
N SER A 71 -16.00 -17.07 -5.73
CA SER A 71 -16.14 -15.61 -5.64
C SER A 71 -14.79 -14.90 -5.86
N VAL A 72 -13.70 -15.48 -5.36
CA VAL A 72 -12.34 -14.95 -5.62
C VAL A 72 -12.08 -14.92 -7.13
N PHE A 73 -12.27 -16.05 -7.82
CA PHE A 73 -12.01 -16.14 -9.27
C PHE A 73 -13.08 -15.46 -10.14
N ARG A 74 -14.20 -15.04 -9.58
CA ARG A 74 -15.15 -14.15 -10.27
C ARG A 74 -14.66 -12.71 -10.32
N HIS A 75 -13.90 -12.27 -9.33
CA HIS A 75 -13.38 -10.91 -9.21
C HIS A 75 -11.96 -10.74 -9.74
N PHE A 76 -11.19 -11.81 -9.78
CA PHE A 76 -9.79 -11.83 -10.18
C PHE A 76 -9.52 -13.07 -11.03
N GLU A 77 -8.78 -12.88 -12.10
CA GLU A 77 -8.43 -13.94 -13.03
C GLU A 77 -7.53 -14.99 -12.34
N ASP A 78 -6.59 -14.51 -11.54
CA ASP A 78 -5.61 -15.34 -10.82
C ASP A 78 -5.13 -14.64 -9.54
N MET A 79 -4.22 -15.29 -8.81
CA MET A 79 -3.59 -14.73 -7.62
C MET A 79 -2.68 -13.54 -7.96
N GLU A 80 -2.06 -13.50 -9.13
CA GLU A 80 -1.18 -12.41 -9.53
C GLU A 80 -1.95 -11.09 -9.66
N SER A 81 -3.14 -11.13 -10.23
CA SER A 81 -4.02 -9.95 -10.34
C SER A 81 -4.48 -9.43 -8.98
N ILE A 82 -4.66 -10.30 -7.96
CA ILE A 82 -4.94 -9.88 -6.59
C ILE A 82 -3.71 -9.19 -5.99
N PHE A 83 -2.51 -9.78 -6.15
CA PHE A 83 -1.27 -9.19 -5.64
C PHE A 83 -0.95 -7.85 -6.30
N ALA A 84 -1.10 -7.75 -7.62
CA ALA A 84 -0.85 -6.51 -8.34
C ALA A 84 -1.76 -5.38 -7.87
N THR A 85 -3.06 -5.69 -7.65
CA THR A 85 -4.02 -4.71 -7.13
C THR A 85 -3.72 -4.33 -5.67
N GLY A 86 -3.35 -5.30 -4.84
CA GLY A 86 -2.97 -5.05 -3.45
C GLY A 86 -1.70 -4.21 -3.32
N ASP A 87 -0.69 -4.49 -4.15
CA ASP A 87 0.55 -3.72 -4.24
C ASP A 87 0.30 -2.27 -4.68
N GLU A 88 -0.66 -2.03 -5.57
CA GLU A 88 -1.07 -0.69 -5.98
C GLU A 88 -1.73 0.12 -4.85
N LEU A 89 -2.64 -0.49 -4.10
CA LEU A 89 -3.29 0.14 -2.95
C LEU A 89 -2.29 0.48 -1.84
N LEU A 90 -1.36 -0.42 -1.54
CA LEU A 90 -0.34 -0.17 -0.52
C LEU A 90 0.62 0.96 -0.90
N ARG A 91 0.90 1.17 -2.19
CA ARG A 91 1.75 2.28 -2.63
C ARG A 91 1.12 3.64 -2.33
N ASP A 92 -0.19 3.74 -2.47
CA ASP A 92 -0.91 4.98 -2.14
C ASP A 92 -0.87 5.24 -0.63
N ASP A 93 -1.00 4.19 0.20
CA ASP A 93 -0.88 4.29 1.64
C ASP A 93 0.56 4.70 2.06
N PHE A 94 1.58 4.09 1.47
CA PHE A 94 2.99 4.45 1.74
C PHE A 94 3.38 5.85 1.24
N ALA A 95 2.74 6.35 0.17
CA ALA A 95 2.93 7.72 -0.29
C ALA A 95 2.44 8.75 0.75
N ASN A 96 1.50 8.35 1.60
CA ASN A 96 0.89 9.20 2.63
C ASN A 96 1.54 9.03 4.02
N ILE A 97 2.49 8.10 4.21
CA ILE A 97 3.24 8.00 5.47
C ILE A 97 4.10 9.24 5.61
N ASN A 98 3.66 10.09 6.51
CA ASN A 98 4.23 11.30 7.07
C ASN A 98 5.46 11.88 6.34
N ASN A 99 5.20 12.69 5.31
CA ASN A 99 6.21 13.37 4.50
C ASN A 99 6.80 14.63 5.20
N GLN A 100 6.77 14.74 6.53
CA GLN A 100 7.47 15.82 7.21
C GLN A 100 8.97 15.58 7.09
N ILE A 101 9.55 16.18 6.06
CA ILE A 101 10.99 16.24 5.90
C ILE A 101 11.47 17.42 6.72
N ASP A 102 12.22 17.17 7.79
CA ASP A 102 12.89 18.21 8.51
C ASP A 102 14.23 18.50 7.84
N HIS A 103 14.33 19.65 7.19
CA HIS A 103 15.57 20.15 6.57
C HIS A 103 16.43 20.93 7.57
N ASN A 104 15.95 21.14 8.78
CA ASN A 104 16.70 21.85 9.82
C ASN A 104 17.67 20.89 10.52
N GLY A 105 18.66 21.46 11.16
CA GLY A 105 19.66 20.70 11.89
C GLY A 105 20.94 20.42 11.11
N THR A 106 21.88 19.82 11.81
CA THR A 106 23.18 19.39 11.27
C THR A 106 22.99 18.21 10.30
N LEU A 107 24.00 17.97 9.46
CA LEU A 107 24.00 16.79 8.58
C LEU A 107 23.80 15.49 9.38
N GLN A 108 24.42 15.37 10.55
CA GLN A 108 24.29 14.18 11.41
C GLN A 108 22.86 13.96 11.91
N GLU A 109 22.17 15.04 12.30
CA GLU A 109 20.76 14.99 12.71
C GLU A 109 19.85 14.59 11.55
N ARG A 110 20.11 15.10 10.35
CA ARG A 110 19.33 14.73 9.15
C ARG A 110 19.58 13.29 8.71
N ILE A 111 20.83 12.80 8.80
CA ILE A 111 21.15 11.39 8.54
C ILE A 111 20.42 10.48 9.53
N ARG A 112 20.41 10.82 10.82
CA ARG A 112 19.64 10.08 11.84
C ARG A 112 18.16 10.09 11.51
N GLY A 113 17.57 11.24 11.21
CA GLY A 113 16.15 11.35 10.85
C GLY A 113 15.77 10.56 9.59
N ALA A 114 16.64 10.53 8.56
CA ALA A 114 16.45 9.72 7.38
C ALA A 114 16.49 8.21 7.68
N ALA A 115 17.45 7.78 8.49
CA ALA A 115 17.58 6.38 8.90
C ALA A 115 16.39 5.92 9.76
N ASP A 116 15.96 6.73 10.73
CA ASP A 116 14.81 6.44 11.59
C ASP A 116 13.50 6.35 10.77
N TYR A 117 13.33 7.23 9.78
CA TYR A 117 12.18 7.19 8.87
C TYR A 117 12.16 5.90 8.05
N HIS A 118 13.29 5.54 7.42
CA HIS A 118 13.37 4.30 6.64
C HIS A 118 13.22 3.05 7.51
N ALA A 119 13.80 3.05 8.72
CA ALA A 119 13.61 1.97 9.69
C ALA A 119 12.13 1.74 10.01
N ASN A 120 11.39 2.80 10.33
CA ASN A 120 9.96 2.71 10.61
C ASN A 120 9.15 2.23 9.41
N LEU A 121 9.46 2.73 8.22
CA LEU A 121 8.84 2.30 6.96
C LEU A 121 9.07 0.80 6.74
N TYR A 122 10.30 0.34 6.87
CA TYR A 122 10.68 -1.06 6.62
C TYR A 122 10.13 -2.02 7.66
N GLU A 123 10.12 -1.67 8.95
CA GLU A 123 9.49 -2.50 9.99
C GLU A 123 7.98 -2.66 9.73
N THR A 124 7.31 -1.57 9.32
CA THR A 124 5.88 -1.61 9.03
C THR A 124 5.54 -2.43 7.77
N ALA A 125 6.42 -2.38 6.75
CA ALA A 125 6.17 -2.96 5.43
C ALA A 125 6.93 -4.27 5.17
N SER A 126 7.74 -4.78 6.11
CA SER A 126 8.69 -5.87 5.87
C SER A 126 8.08 -7.10 5.20
N ASN A 127 6.97 -7.63 5.71
CA ASN A 127 6.33 -8.82 5.13
C ASN A 127 5.76 -8.55 3.73
N VAL A 128 5.25 -7.35 3.46
CA VAL A 128 4.78 -6.95 2.13
C VAL A 128 5.94 -6.88 1.15
N MET A 129 7.05 -6.26 1.55
CA MET A 129 8.24 -6.16 0.72
C MET A 129 8.87 -7.51 0.44
N ARG A 130 8.94 -8.39 1.43
CA ARG A 130 9.39 -9.80 1.27
C ARG A 130 8.47 -10.57 0.31
N SER A 131 7.16 -10.42 0.47
CA SER A 131 6.18 -11.03 -0.44
C SER A 131 6.38 -10.59 -1.89
N THR A 132 6.53 -9.28 -2.12
CA THR A 132 6.80 -8.71 -3.45
C THR A 132 8.13 -9.24 -3.99
N ASN A 133 9.21 -9.26 -3.19
CA ASN A 133 10.52 -9.77 -3.59
C ASN A 133 10.49 -11.25 -4.00
N THR A 134 9.69 -12.07 -3.34
CA THR A 134 9.53 -13.49 -3.67
C THR A 134 8.84 -13.69 -5.03
N ARG A 135 7.93 -12.81 -5.40
CA ARG A 135 7.03 -12.99 -6.56
C ARG A 135 7.43 -12.20 -7.80
N ARG A 136 8.09 -11.06 -7.65
CA ARG A 136 8.38 -10.12 -8.74
C ARG A 136 9.16 -10.72 -9.90
N TRP A 137 9.97 -11.75 -9.66
CA TRP A 137 10.77 -12.38 -10.71
C TRP A 137 9.94 -13.10 -11.78
N ASN A 138 8.70 -13.44 -11.48
CA ASN A 138 7.77 -14.12 -12.39
C ASN A 138 6.59 -13.21 -12.82
N SER A 139 6.65 -11.89 -12.53
CA SER A 139 5.57 -10.95 -12.82
C SER A 139 6.11 -9.61 -13.31
N GLU A 140 5.85 -9.29 -14.58
CA GLU A 140 6.24 -7.99 -15.17
C GLU A 140 5.58 -6.80 -14.44
N VAL A 141 4.33 -6.97 -14.00
CA VAL A 141 3.60 -5.94 -13.25
C VAL A 141 4.30 -5.66 -11.92
N LEU A 142 4.62 -6.71 -11.15
CA LEU A 142 5.31 -6.56 -9.87
C LEU A 142 6.75 -6.03 -10.05
N GLN A 143 7.46 -6.42 -11.11
CA GLN A 143 8.77 -5.84 -11.44
C GLN A 143 8.67 -4.33 -11.70
N THR A 144 7.69 -3.93 -12.51
CA THR A 144 7.45 -2.52 -12.85
C THR A 144 7.09 -1.71 -11.59
N ASN A 145 6.24 -2.26 -10.74
CA ASN A 145 5.83 -1.64 -9.49
C ASN A 145 6.99 -1.53 -8.51
N TYR A 146 7.79 -2.58 -8.37
CA TYR A 146 8.99 -2.58 -7.55
C TYR A 146 9.98 -1.49 -8.00
N ALA A 147 10.24 -1.38 -9.31
CA ALA A 147 11.12 -0.35 -9.85
C ALA A 147 10.61 1.08 -9.59
N LYS A 148 9.28 1.30 -9.63
CA LYS A 148 8.68 2.60 -9.24
C LYS A 148 8.88 2.88 -7.75
N TYR A 149 8.71 1.88 -6.91
CA TYR A 149 8.90 1.99 -5.47
C TYR A 149 10.36 2.32 -5.11
N GLN A 150 11.34 1.62 -5.70
CA GLN A 150 12.76 1.92 -5.49
C GLN A 150 13.11 3.35 -5.89
N ARG A 151 12.61 3.83 -7.04
CA ARG A 151 12.82 5.24 -7.44
C ARG A 151 12.23 6.22 -6.44
N LYS A 152 11.07 5.91 -5.84
CA LYS A 152 10.45 6.77 -4.83
C LYS A 152 11.27 6.82 -3.54
N ILE A 153 11.75 5.67 -3.04
CA ILE A 153 12.63 5.62 -1.86
C ILE A 153 13.91 6.42 -2.11
N ARG A 154 14.53 6.24 -3.27
CA ARG A 154 15.72 7.00 -3.67
C ARG A 154 15.45 8.51 -3.69
N SER A 155 14.35 8.93 -4.29
CA SER A 155 13.95 10.34 -4.32
C SER A 155 13.67 10.90 -2.92
N ASP A 156 13.08 10.11 -2.05
CA ASP A 156 12.84 10.50 -0.66
C ASP A 156 14.14 10.68 0.11
N LEU A 157 15.11 9.80 -0.08
CA LEU A 157 16.44 9.92 0.50
C LEU A 157 17.17 11.19 -0.01
N ASP A 158 17.08 11.50 -1.32
CA ASP A 158 17.63 12.72 -1.89
C ASP A 158 17.01 14.00 -1.31
N LEU A 159 15.70 13.96 -1.05
CA LEU A 159 15.01 15.09 -0.42
C LEU A 159 15.47 15.30 1.03
N ARG A 160 15.73 14.23 1.79
CA ARG A 160 16.19 14.29 3.19
C ARG A 160 17.67 14.66 3.30
N LEU A 161 18.47 14.22 2.35
CA LEU A 161 19.92 14.38 2.32
C LEU A 161 20.37 14.99 0.96
N PRO A 162 20.14 16.28 0.72
CA PRO A 162 20.51 16.93 -0.54
C PRO A 162 22.02 16.84 -0.86
N GLU A 163 22.87 16.64 0.14
CA GLU A 163 24.33 16.48 0.01
C GLU A 163 24.69 15.25 -0.86
N LEU A 164 23.80 14.28 -0.99
CA LEU A 164 23.98 13.11 -1.86
C LEU A 164 24.22 13.51 -3.33
N SER A 165 23.68 14.65 -3.76
CA SER A 165 23.88 15.18 -5.12
C SER A 165 25.34 15.57 -5.44
N ASN A 166 26.15 15.80 -4.40
CA ASN A 166 27.56 16.19 -4.54
C ASN A 166 28.53 15.00 -4.52
N LEU A 167 28.02 13.79 -4.31
CA LEU A 167 28.82 12.58 -4.25
C LEU A 167 29.25 12.09 -5.63
N SER A 168 30.38 11.39 -5.68
CA SER A 168 30.71 10.59 -6.87
C SER A 168 29.63 9.54 -7.14
N PRO A 169 29.42 9.11 -8.40
CA PRO A 169 28.41 8.13 -8.73
C PRO A 169 28.48 6.85 -7.87
N SER A 170 29.69 6.34 -7.62
CA SER A 170 29.88 5.14 -6.80
C SER A 170 29.47 5.34 -5.33
N LYS A 171 29.81 6.47 -4.73
CA LYS A 171 29.38 6.81 -3.36
C LYS A 171 27.87 7.00 -3.29
N ARG A 172 27.26 7.63 -4.32
CA ARG A 172 25.82 7.82 -4.39
C ARG A 172 25.06 6.48 -4.44
N GLU A 173 25.53 5.55 -5.29
CA GLU A 173 24.93 4.21 -5.37
C GLU A 173 25.14 3.40 -4.09
N ALA A 174 26.30 3.54 -3.43
CA ALA A 174 26.55 2.92 -2.14
C ALA A 174 25.59 3.44 -1.06
N ALA A 175 25.34 4.74 -0.99
CA ALA A 175 24.38 5.33 -0.06
C ALA A 175 22.95 4.79 -0.29
N ASP A 176 22.55 4.66 -1.57
CA ASP A 176 21.26 4.08 -1.94
C ASP A 176 21.14 2.61 -1.48
N GLY A 177 22.19 1.83 -1.72
CA GLY A 177 22.25 0.43 -1.26
C GLY A 177 22.15 0.27 0.26
N ILE A 178 22.85 1.14 1.02
CA ILE A 178 22.81 1.13 2.49
C ILE A 178 21.44 1.54 3.01
N ALA A 179 20.76 2.48 2.36
CA ALA A 179 19.43 2.94 2.74
C ALA A 179 18.30 2.04 2.19
N SER A 180 18.61 0.94 1.50
CA SER A 180 17.62 0.05 0.89
C SER A 180 16.96 -0.90 1.89
N PHE A 181 15.77 -1.40 1.51
CA PHE A 181 15.10 -2.47 2.26
C PHE A 181 15.94 -3.75 2.31
N GLU A 182 16.65 -4.09 1.26
CA GLU A 182 17.46 -5.30 1.16
C GLU A 182 18.60 -5.30 2.18
N PHE A 183 19.23 -4.14 2.40
CA PHE A 183 20.26 -4.00 3.43
C PHE A 183 19.64 -4.06 4.84
N TRP A 184 18.52 -3.38 5.05
CA TRP A 184 17.76 -3.44 6.28
C TRP A 184 17.33 -4.85 6.63
N ASP A 185 16.71 -5.57 5.70
CA ASP A 185 16.22 -6.93 5.87
C ASP A 185 17.35 -7.90 6.20
N ARG A 186 18.52 -7.71 5.57
CA ARG A 186 19.72 -8.47 5.91
C ARG A 186 20.14 -8.29 7.37
N LEU A 187 20.15 -7.05 7.89
CA LEU A 187 20.49 -6.79 9.28
C LEU A 187 19.47 -7.39 10.24
N ARG A 188 18.19 -7.22 9.94
CA ARG A 188 17.09 -7.62 10.80
C ARG A 188 16.83 -9.12 10.79
N ASP A 189 16.73 -9.72 9.62
CA ASP A 189 16.35 -11.12 9.45
C ASP A 189 17.56 -12.05 9.49
N ASN A 190 18.59 -11.81 8.66
CA ASN A 190 19.72 -12.73 8.57
C ASN A 190 20.72 -12.58 9.72
N GLN A 191 20.91 -11.37 10.23
CA GLN A 191 21.85 -11.10 11.32
C GLN A 191 21.17 -10.95 12.68
N SER A 192 19.84 -11.01 12.74
CA SER A 192 19.02 -10.95 13.96
C SER A 192 19.32 -9.72 14.83
N MET A 193 19.66 -8.59 14.20
CA MET A 193 19.98 -7.36 14.92
C MET A 193 18.70 -6.66 15.38
N SER A 194 18.77 -5.91 16.47
CA SER A 194 17.65 -5.06 16.91
C SER A 194 17.42 -3.89 15.94
N VAL A 195 16.23 -3.30 15.96
CA VAL A 195 15.91 -2.10 15.17
C VAL A 195 16.93 -1.00 15.44
N THR A 196 17.19 -0.70 16.71
CA THR A 196 18.16 0.33 17.14
C THR A 196 19.55 0.06 16.57
N ALA A 197 20.08 -1.16 16.74
CA ALA A 197 21.41 -1.51 16.24
C ALA A 197 21.48 -1.44 14.70
N SER A 198 20.43 -1.86 14.00
CA SER A 198 20.35 -1.76 12.54
C SER A 198 20.34 -0.29 12.08
N THR A 199 19.57 0.55 12.75
CA THR A 199 19.53 2.00 12.47
C THR A 199 20.89 2.65 12.71
N ASP A 200 21.55 2.30 13.81
CA ASP A 200 22.89 2.85 14.15
C ASP A 200 23.93 2.49 13.06
N ILE A 201 23.89 1.26 12.54
CA ILE A 201 24.76 0.85 11.41
C ILE A 201 24.49 1.69 10.16
N VAL A 202 23.23 1.86 9.80
CA VAL A 202 22.86 2.69 8.62
C VAL A 202 23.37 4.12 8.80
N VAL A 203 23.20 4.71 9.99
CA VAL A 203 23.66 6.07 10.31
C VAL A 203 25.20 6.15 10.23
N GLU A 204 25.92 5.20 10.80
CA GLU A 204 27.39 5.17 10.76
C GLU A 204 27.89 5.09 9.32
N MET A 205 27.31 4.20 8.52
CA MET A 205 27.72 4.03 7.12
C MET A 205 27.39 5.25 6.25
N LEU A 206 26.23 5.88 6.43
CA LEU A 206 25.88 7.13 5.72
C LEU A 206 26.77 8.29 6.13
N ASN A 207 27.13 8.41 7.42
CA ASN A 207 28.11 9.40 7.89
C ASN A 207 29.49 9.18 7.24
N ALA A 208 29.96 7.95 7.10
CA ALA A 208 31.23 7.64 6.47
C ALA A 208 31.24 7.95 4.95
N ILE A 209 30.09 7.94 4.29
CA ILE A 209 29.96 8.29 2.86
C ILE A 209 29.88 9.79 2.65
N LEU A 210 29.13 10.50 3.51
CA LEU A 210 28.82 11.92 3.38
C LEU A 210 29.82 12.84 4.08
N GLY A 211 30.54 12.34 5.09
CA GLY A 211 31.60 13.06 5.82
C GLY A 211 32.93 12.87 5.18
#